data_ffdf43603b913bb47cf99efbb4ef33e7
#
_entry.id   ffdf43603b913bb47cf99efbb4ef33e7
#
_cell.length_a   1.000
_cell.length_b   1.000
_cell.length_c   1.000
_cell.angle_alpha   90.00
_cell.angle_beta   90.00
_cell.angle_gamma   90.00
#
_symmetry.space_group_name_H-M   'P 1'
#
loop_
_entity.id
_entity.type
_entity.pdbx_description
1 polymer ?
#
loop_
_entity_poly.entity_id
_entity_poly.type
_entity_poly.pdbx_seq_one_letter_code
_entity_poly.pdbx_strand_id
1 'polypeptide(L)'
;MAMTRTQKAATVDQLVEKLEQTPTIYITNYSGLTVEQATDLRTRFREAGVEYKVIKNTMLRLAMERIGGYDEVFETLNGPTAVAFSGEPSAPGRVIKKFLEETKGELPELKGAHVEGAVYHADALEMLAALKSKEELIGEIITLLQSPITNIVSGLQAQGGNLVGAIKTIAEKAEA
;
A
#
# COMPACT_ATOMS: atom_id res chain seq x y z
N MET A 1 16.88 -27.49 -11.80
CA MET A 1 18.17 -27.78 -11.09
C MET A 1 17.98 -27.55 -9.60
N ALA A 2 18.47 -28.48 -8.76
CA ALA A 2 18.43 -28.30 -7.32
C ALA A 2 19.51 -27.29 -6.88
N MET A 3 19.11 -26.26 -6.13
CA MET A 3 20.05 -25.27 -5.58
C MET A 3 21.05 -25.95 -4.62
N THR A 4 22.31 -25.59 -4.75
CA THR A 4 23.37 -26.08 -3.83
C THR A 4 23.21 -25.44 -2.45
N ARG A 5 23.84 -26.02 -1.43
CA ARG A 5 23.77 -25.51 -0.05
C ARG A 5 24.28 -24.06 0.07
N THR A 6 25.34 -23.74 -0.67
CA THR A 6 25.92 -22.40 -0.73
C THR A 6 24.98 -21.38 -1.38
N GLN A 7 24.32 -21.76 -2.50
CA GLN A 7 23.33 -20.91 -3.16
C GLN A 7 22.10 -20.64 -2.28
N LYS A 8 21.66 -21.64 -1.51
CA LYS A 8 20.56 -21.46 -0.55
C LYS A 8 20.92 -20.48 0.55
N ALA A 9 22.14 -20.60 1.10
CA ALA A 9 22.62 -19.67 2.13
C ALA A 9 22.69 -18.24 1.58
N ALA A 10 23.28 -18.04 0.41
CA ALA A 10 23.35 -16.73 -0.24
C ALA A 10 21.97 -16.14 -0.52
N THR A 11 20.99 -16.98 -0.91
CA THR A 11 19.60 -16.50 -1.13
C THR A 11 18.94 -16.09 0.20
N VAL A 12 19.17 -16.83 1.27
CA VAL A 12 18.65 -16.46 2.60
C VAL A 12 19.29 -15.15 3.09
N ASP A 13 20.59 -14.96 2.90
CA ASP A 13 21.31 -13.76 3.30
C ASP A 13 20.77 -12.52 2.50
N GLN A 14 20.53 -12.66 1.21
CA GLN A 14 19.88 -11.63 0.40
C GLN A 14 18.44 -11.33 0.84
N LEU A 15 17.69 -12.35 1.30
CA LEU A 15 16.34 -12.14 1.82
C LEU A 15 16.37 -11.40 3.15
N VAL A 16 17.31 -11.71 4.03
CA VAL A 16 17.51 -11.00 5.31
C VAL A 16 17.78 -9.53 5.04
N GLU A 17 18.73 -9.22 4.16
CA GLU A 17 19.04 -7.83 3.79
C GLU A 17 17.83 -7.07 3.23
N LYS A 18 17.02 -7.73 2.40
CA LYS A 18 15.79 -7.13 1.86
C LYS A 18 14.72 -6.92 2.92
N LEU A 19 14.53 -7.87 3.80
CA LEU A 19 13.58 -7.76 4.90
C LEU A 19 13.94 -6.63 5.88
N GLU A 20 15.24 -6.36 6.06
CA GLU A 20 15.71 -5.23 6.86
C GLU A 20 15.49 -3.88 6.15
N GLN A 21 15.64 -3.85 4.82
CA GLN A 21 15.47 -2.63 4.03
C GLN A 21 13.99 -2.27 3.80
N THR A 22 13.11 -3.27 3.78
CA THR A 22 11.68 -3.06 3.47
C THR A 22 10.80 -3.36 4.67
N PRO A 23 10.16 -2.33 5.26
CA PRO A 23 9.32 -2.51 6.45
C PRO A 23 7.99 -3.20 6.16
N THR A 24 7.64 -3.35 4.88
CA THR A 24 6.34 -3.88 4.46
C THR A 24 6.48 -5.07 3.54
N ILE A 25 5.80 -6.16 3.90
CA ILE A 25 5.82 -7.43 3.19
C ILE A 25 4.39 -7.94 3.03
N TYR A 26 4.02 -8.26 1.79
CA TYR A 26 2.75 -8.91 1.50
C TYR A 26 2.99 -10.33 1.01
N ILE A 27 2.27 -11.27 1.58
CA ILE A 27 2.34 -12.68 1.25
C ILE A 27 1.09 -13.07 0.51
N THR A 28 1.23 -13.51 -0.74
CA THR A 28 0.11 -13.81 -1.63
C THR A 28 0.18 -15.24 -2.15
N ASN A 29 -1.00 -15.79 -2.45
CA ASN A 29 -1.15 -17.03 -3.18
C ASN A 29 -1.21 -16.73 -4.69
N TYR A 30 -0.27 -17.27 -5.46
CA TYR A 30 -0.25 -17.10 -6.91
C TYR A 30 -0.75 -18.32 -7.68
N SER A 31 -1.16 -19.37 -6.98
CA SER A 31 -1.65 -20.62 -7.60
C SER A 31 -2.97 -20.36 -8.34
N GLY A 32 -3.03 -20.83 -9.58
CA GLY A 32 -4.23 -20.67 -10.42
C GLY A 32 -4.22 -19.47 -11.35
N LEU A 33 -3.23 -18.60 -11.28
CA LEU A 33 -3.03 -17.52 -12.26
C LEU A 33 -2.53 -18.08 -13.59
N THR A 34 -3.05 -17.58 -14.71
CA THR A 34 -2.48 -17.85 -16.03
C THR A 34 -1.14 -17.15 -16.19
N VAL A 35 -0.36 -17.58 -17.19
CA VAL A 35 0.97 -16.95 -17.47
C VAL A 35 0.80 -15.47 -17.83
N GLU A 36 -0.24 -15.12 -18.57
CA GLU A 36 -0.56 -13.74 -18.95
C GLU A 36 -0.88 -12.90 -17.71
N GLN A 37 -1.78 -13.38 -16.85
CA GLN A 37 -2.15 -12.72 -15.60
C GLN A 37 -0.95 -12.55 -14.66
N ALA A 38 -0.10 -13.57 -14.55
CA ALA A 38 1.10 -13.49 -13.72
C ALA A 38 2.12 -12.47 -14.26
N THR A 39 2.20 -12.33 -15.57
CA THR A 39 3.10 -11.35 -16.21
C THR A 39 2.56 -9.93 -16.04
N ASP A 40 1.27 -9.72 -16.25
CA ASP A 40 0.60 -8.45 -16.04
C ASP A 40 0.70 -7.99 -14.58
N LEU A 41 0.43 -8.88 -13.63
CA LEU A 41 0.58 -8.62 -12.20
C LEU A 41 2.01 -8.18 -11.83
N ARG A 42 3.03 -8.86 -12.36
CA ARG A 42 4.44 -8.48 -12.14
C ARG A 42 4.76 -7.11 -12.74
N THR A 43 4.20 -6.79 -13.89
CA THR A 43 4.40 -5.48 -14.53
C THR A 43 3.81 -4.36 -13.67
N ARG A 44 2.58 -4.53 -13.20
CA ARG A 44 1.91 -3.57 -12.30
C ARG A 44 2.64 -3.38 -10.97
N PHE A 45 3.13 -4.47 -10.37
CA PHE A 45 3.95 -4.37 -9.18
C PHE A 45 5.24 -3.58 -9.43
N ARG A 46 5.90 -3.81 -10.58
CA ARG A 46 7.10 -3.07 -10.96
C ARG A 46 6.83 -1.59 -11.19
N GLU A 47 5.72 -1.24 -11.84
CA GLU A 47 5.27 0.15 -12.03
C GLU A 47 4.97 0.86 -10.72
N ALA A 48 4.45 0.13 -9.74
CA ALA A 48 4.21 0.63 -8.39
C ALA A 48 5.46 0.64 -7.48
N GLY A 49 6.65 0.29 -8.01
CA GLY A 49 7.88 0.24 -7.23
C GLY A 49 7.96 -0.92 -6.23
N VAL A 50 7.12 -1.95 -6.40
CA VAL A 50 7.05 -3.12 -5.54
C VAL A 50 7.81 -4.28 -6.15
N GLU A 51 8.72 -4.88 -5.40
CA GLU A 51 9.44 -6.07 -5.84
C GLU A 51 8.63 -7.34 -5.55
N TYR A 52 8.14 -8.01 -6.58
CA TYR A 52 7.34 -9.23 -6.45
C TYR A 52 8.15 -10.47 -6.81
N LYS A 53 8.35 -11.37 -5.86
CA LYS A 53 9.13 -12.60 -6.02
C LYS A 53 8.43 -13.83 -5.48
N VAL A 54 8.54 -14.94 -6.23
CA VAL A 54 8.15 -16.27 -5.74
C VAL A 54 9.33 -16.86 -4.98
N ILE A 55 9.12 -17.15 -3.70
CA ILE A 55 10.14 -17.62 -2.79
C ILE A 55 9.68 -18.91 -2.12
N LYS A 56 10.62 -19.81 -1.89
CA LYS A 56 10.32 -21.06 -1.18
C LYS A 56 10.05 -20.77 0.31
N ASN A 57 8.92 -21.25 0.84
CA ASN A 57 8.49 -21.00 2.23
C ASN A 57 9.58 -21.29 3.27
N THR A 58 10.33 -22.40 3.08
CA THR A 58 11.43 -22.76 3.99
C THR A 58 12.57 -21.74 4.02
N MET A 59 12.86 -21.06 2.90
CA MET A 59 13.90 -20.02 2.85
C MET A 59 13.41 -18.73 3.46
N LEU A 60 12.16 -18.36 3.17
CA LEU A 60 11.52 -17.20 3.75
C LEU A 60 11.42 -17.32 5.27
N ARG A 61 10.98 -18.49 5.76
CA ARG A 61 10.92 -18.78 7.18
C ARG A 61 12.29 -18.65 7.87
N LEU A 62 13.35 -19.23 7.29
CA LEU A 62 14.72 -19.12 7.83
C LEU A 62 15.20 -17.65 7.86
N ALA A 63 14.86 -16.85 6.86
CA ALA A 63 15.22 -15.43 6.84
C ALA A 63 14.47 -14.66 7.94
N MET A 64 13.17 -14.89 8.09
CA MET A 64 12.33 -14.26 9.12
C MET A 64 12.73 -14.68 10.55
N GLU A 65 13.09 -15.96 10.77
CA GLU A 65 13.59 -16.47 12.05
C GLU A 65 14.90 -15.79 12.48
N ARG A 66 15.76 -15.43 11.52
CA ARG A 66 17.02 -14.71 11.82
C ARG A 66 16.83 -13.27 12.26
N ILE A 67 15.82 -12.61 11.70
CA ILE A 67 15.50 -11.20 12.03
C ILE A 67 14.68 -11.15 13.32
N GLY A 68 13.76 -12.10 13.50
CA GLY A 68 12.78 -12.12 14.60
C GLY A 68 11.60 -11.16 14.36
N GLY A 69 10.52 -11.34 15.13
CA GLY A 69 9.33 -10.47 15.04
C GLY A 69 8.31 -10.87 13.98
N TYR A 70 8.46 -12.03 13.33
CA TYR A 70 7.55 -12.54 12.29
C TYR A 70 6.82 -13.82 12.68
N ASP A 71 6.71 -14.14 13.98
CA ASP A 71 6.20 -15.42 14.45
C ASP A 71 4.75 -15.68 13.98
N GLU A 72 3.91 -14.68 14.01
CA GLU A 72 2.52 -14.77 13.56
C GLU A 72 2.39 -14.98 12.03
N VAL A 73 3.39 -14.56 11.26
CA VAL A 73 3.43 -14.73 9.81
C VAL A 73 3.69 -16.18 9.40
N PHE A 74 4.33 -16.98 10.26
CA PHE A 74 4.65 -18.36 9.95
C PHE A 74 3.43 -19.24 9.68
N GLU A 75 2.29 -18.93 10.31
CA GLU A 75 1.03 -19.64 10.08
C GLU A 75 0.51 -19.45 8.66
N THR A 76 0.82 -18.31 8.05
CA THR A 76 0.37 -17.96 6.68
C THR A 76 1.24 -18.57 5.58
N LEU A 77 2.42 -19.12 5.91
CA LEU A 77 3.39 -19.67 4.95
C LEU A 77 3.03 -21.09 4.48
N ASN A 78 1.77 -21.40 4.24
CA ASN A 78 1.30 -22.67 3.73
C ASN A 78 1.05 -22.61 2.21
N GLY A 79 1.44 -23.66 1.47
CA GLY A 79 1.22 -23.78 0.02
C GLY A 79 2.06 -22.82 -0.86
N PRO A 80 1.62 -22.55 -2.10
CA PRO A 80 2.33 -21.66 -3.03
C PRO A 80 2.37 -20.23 -2.48
N THR A 81 3.55 -19.64 -2.47
CA THR A 81 3.76 -18.34 -1.83
C THR A 81 4.60 -17.43 -2.72
N ALA A 82 4.07 -16.26 -2.99
CA ALA A 82 4.82 -15.15 -3.55
C ALA A 82 4.84 -13.99 -2.55
N VAL A 83 5.92 -13.27 -2.55
CA VAL A 83 6.17 -12.16 -1.62
C VAL A 83 6.35 -10.87 -2.40
N ALA A 84 5.62 -9.85 -1.99
CA ALA A 84 5.80 -8.49 -2.47
C ALA A 84 6.49 -7.67 -1.38
N PHE A 85 7.64 -7.10 -1.72
CA PHE A 85 8.44 -6.22 -0.87
C PHE A 85 8.18 -4.78 -1.27
N SER A 86 7.79 -3.93 -0.33
CA SER A 86 7.51 -2.52 -0.60
C SER A 86 8.02 -1.63 0.51
N GLY A 87 8.52 -0.45 0.13
CA GLY A 87 8.79 0.64 1.07
C GLY A 87 7.52 1.41 1.47
N GLU A 88 6.45 1.28 0.67
CA GLU A 88 5.18 1.94 0.89
C GLU A 88 4.11 0.92 1.32
N PRO A 89 3.44 1.13 2.48
CA PRO A 89 2.46 0.18 3.00
C PRO A 89 1.25 -0.07 2.11
N SER A 90 0.74 0.97 1.44
CA SER A 90 -0.48 0.91 0.66
C SER A 90 -0.30 0.38 -0.76
N ALA A 91 0.90 0.53 -1.36
CA ALA A 91 1.15 0.23 -2.76
C ALA A 91 0.81 -1.22 -3.16
N PRO A 92 1.27 -2.27 -2.45
CA PRO A 92 0.93 -3.65 -2.84
C PRO A 92 -0.56 -3.94 -2.72
N GLY A 93 -1.21 -3.44 -1.67
CA GLY A 93 -2.65 -3.62 -1.45
C GLY A 93 -3.49 -3.00 -2.57
N ARG A 94 -3.15 -1.78 -3.00
CA ARG A 94 -3.82 -1.08 -4.13
C ARG A 94 -3.65 -1.83 -5.45
N VAL A 95 -2.46 -2.38 -5.72
CA VAL A 95 -2.19 -3.17 -6.94
C VAL A 95 -3.02 -4.46 -6.95
N ILE A 96 -3.02 -5.20 -5.83
CA ILE A 96 -3.79 -6.43 -5.72
C ILE A 96 -5.28 -6.15 -5.89
N LYS A 97 -5.83 -5.12 -5.23
CA LYS A 97 -7.23 -4.75 -5.33
C LYS A 97 -7.64 -4.39 -6.76
N LYS A 98 -6.89 -3.53 -7.44
CA LYS A 98 -7.14 -3.18 -8.85
C LYS A 98 -7.10 -4.40 -9.76
N PHE A 99 -6.14 -5.28 -9.53
CA PHE A 99 -6.03 -6.50 -10.33
C PHE A 99 -7.23 -7.44 -10.12
N LEU A 100 -7.72 -7.61 -8.90
CA LEU A 100 -8.92 -8.40 -8.58
C LEU A 100 -10.19 -7.80 -9.22
N GLU A 101 -10.35 -6.48 -9.17
CA GLU A 101 -11.49 -5.78 -9.78
C GLU A 101 -11.53 -5.96 -11.31
N GLU A 102 -10.39 -5.87 -11.98
CA GLU A 102 -10.29 -6.01 -13.43
C GLU A 102 -10.45 -7.47 -13.90
N THR A 103 -9.86 -8.40 -13.17
CA THR A 103 -9.87 -9.83 -13.54
C THR A 103 -11.18 -10.50 -13.12
N LYS A 104 -12.00 -9.85 -12.26
CA LYS A 104 -13.20 -10.44 -11.61
C LYS A 104 -12.93 -11.82 -11.03
N GLY A 105 -11.70 -12.03 -10.59
CA GLY A 105 -11.19 -13.27 -10.03
C GLY A 105 -10.93 -13.14 -8.53
N GLU A 106 -10.76 -14.27 -7.86
CA GLU A 106 -10.38 -14.33 -6.46
C GLU A 106 -8.86 -14.36 -6.25
N LEU A 107 -8.10 -14.42 -7.35
CA LEU A 107 -6.62 -14.54 -7.32
C LEU A 107 -5.95 -13.27 -7.87
N PRO A 108 -4.82 -12.84 -7.27
CA PRO A 108 -4.08 -13.44 -6.15
C PRO A 108 -4.77 -13.21 -4.80
N GLU A 109 -4.87 -14.26 -4.00
CA GLU A 109 -5.39 -14.19 -2.64
C GLU A 109 -4.30 -13.68 -1.69
N LEU A 110 -4.63 -12.71 -0.85
CA LEU A 110 -3.76 -12.29 0.24
C LEU A 110 -3.79 -13.36 1.34
N LYS A 111 -2.65 -13.90 1.72
CA LYS A 111 -2.52 -14.81 2.86
C LYS A 111 -2.26 -14.06 4.15
N GLY A 112 -1.48 -13.01 4.06
CA GLY A 112 -1.14 -12.15 5.16
C GLY A 112 -0.21 -11.02 4.70
N ALA A 113 -0.13 -9.99 5.50
CA ALA A 113 0.80 -8.90 5.32
C ALA A 113 1.45 -8.54 6.65
N HIS A 114 2.71 -8.18 6.61
CA HIS A 114 3.43 -7.59 7.72
C HIS A 114 3.74 -6.15 7.35
N VAL A 115 3.17 -5.21 8.09
CA VAL A 115 3.28 -3.78 7.84
C VAL A 115 3.75 -3.09 9.11
N GLU A 116 4.95 -2.53 9.09
CA GLU A 116 5.53 -1.75 10.19
C GLU A 116 5.44 -2.43 11.58
N GLY A 117 5.62 -3.76 11.63
CA GLY A 117 5.59 -4.53 12.88
C GLY A 117 4.21 -5.10 13.26
N ALA A 118 3.16 -4.79 12.50
CA ALA A 118 1.84 -5.38 12.67
C ALA A 118 1.55 -6.46 11.61
N VAL A 119 0.94 -7.55 12.02
CA VAL A 119 0.55 -8.64 11.12
C VAL A 119 -0.94 -8.53 10.79
N TYR A 120 -1.25 -8.60 9.52
CA TYR A 120 -2.61 -8.55 8.99
C TYR A 120 -2.92 -9.86 8.25
N HIS A 121 -4.10 -10.39 8.48
CA HIS A 121 -4.61 -11.60 7.79
C HIS A 121 -5.30 -11.25 6.47
N ALA A 122 -5.77 -12.29 5.77
CA ALA A 122 -6.39 -12.18 4.44
C ALA A 122 -7.53 -11.14 4.35
N ASP A 123 -8.35 -11.02 5.39
CA ASP A 123 -9.52 -10.13 5.43
C ASP A 123 -9.15 -8.63 5.45
N ALA A 124 -7.90 -8.31 5.76
CA ALA A 124 -7.45 -6.93 5.88
C ALA A 124 -7.07 -6.26 4.55
N LEU A 125 -7.22 -6.95 3.40
CA LEU A 125 -6.82 -6.41 2.09
C LEU A 125 -7.49 -5.06 1.78
N GLU A 126 -8.77 -4.92 2.07
CA GLU A 126 -9.50 -3.67 1.82
C GLU A 126 -8.98 -2.52 2.70
N MET A 127 -8.73 -2.82 3.97
CA MET A 127 -8.15 -1.86 4.91
C MET A 127 -6.74 -1.45 4.47
N LEU A 128 -5.90 -2.40 4.08
CA LEU A 128 -4.53 -2.16 3.61
C LEU A 128 -4.50 -1.35 2.29
N ALA A 129 -5.42 -1.63 1.37
CA ALA A 129 -5.55 -0.87 0.12
C ALA A 129 -6.10 0.56 0.35
N ALA A 130 -6.87 0.77 1.42
CA ALA A 130 -7.39 2.08 1.82
C ALA A 130 -6.37 2.92 2.61
N LEU A 131 -5.24 2.34 3.04
CA LEU A 131 -4.17 3.10 3.70
C LEU A 131 -3.69 4.21 2.77
N LYS A 132 -3.51 5.40 3.34
CA LYS A 132 -2.91 6.53 2.65
C LYS A 132 -1.40 6.34 2.52
N SER A 133 -0.82 6.82 1.43
CA SER A 133 0.62 6.85 1.31
C SER A 133 1.23 7.84 2.31
N LYS A 134 2.51 7.69 2.60
CA LYS A 134 3.22 8.62 3.50
C LYS A 134 3.12 10.06 2.99
N GLU A 135 3.21 10.26 1.69
CA GLU A 135 3.10 11.58 1.05
C GLU A 135 1.68 12.14 1.15
N GLU A 136 0.65 11.30 0.95
CA GLU A 136 -0.76 11.67 1.14
C GLU A 136 -1.04 12.09 2.59
N LEU A 137 -0.50 11.37 3.57
CA LEU A 137 -0.65 11.70 4.99
C LEU A 137 0.02 13.05 5.33
N ILE A 138 1.23 13.29 4.83
CA ILE A 138 1.92 14.56 5.00
C ILE A 138 1.11 15.70 4.38
N GLY A 139 0.60 15.53 3.16
CA GLY A 139 -0.26 16.50 2.49
C GLY A 139 -1.53 16.81 3.29
N GLU A 140 -2.17 15.80 3.87
CA GLU A 140 -3.35 15.97 4.72
C GLU A 140 -3.03 16.75 6.01
N ILE A 141 -1.93 16.42 6.67
CA ILE A 141 -1.46 17.15 7.85
C ILE A 141 -1.22 18.63 7.53
N ILE A 142 -0.55 18.92 6.40
CA ILE A 142 -0.31 20.29 5.96
C ILE A 142 -1.64 21.01 5.71
N THR A 143 -2.58 20.36 5.04
CA THR A 143 -3.93 20.91 4.76
C THR A 143 -4.70 21.19 6.04
N LEU A 144 -4.64 20.27 7.03
CA LEU A 144 -5.27 20.46 8.33
C LEU A 144 -4.66 21.64 9.10
N LEU A 145 -3.34 21.81 9.03
CA LEU A 145 -2.64 22.94 9.67
C LEU A 145 -2.95 24.28 8.98
N GLN A 146 -3.20 24.28 7.68
CA GLN A 146 -3.56 25.48 6.92
C GLN A 146 -5.06 25.82 7.03
N SER A 147 -5.90 24.84 7.33
CA SER A 147 -7.36 25.00 7.39
C SER A 147 -7.84 26.16 8.28
N PRO A 148 -7.32 26.37 9.51
CA PRO A 148 -7.71 27.52 10.33
C PRO A 148 -7.45 28.86 9.65
N ILE A 149 -6.30 28.99 8.99
CA ILE A 149 -5.87 30.22 8.30
C ILE A 149 -6.79 30.47 7.10
N THR A 150 -7.05 29.44 6.31
CA THR A 150 -7.94 29.51 5.14
C THR A 150 -9.36 29.89 5.55
N ASN A 151 -9.87 29.33 6.65
CA ASN A 151 -11.19 29.65 7.19
C ASN A 151 -11.31 31.10 7.64
N ILE A 152 -10.29 31.65 8.30
CA ILE A 152 -10.24 33.07 8.70
C ILE A 152 -10.23 33.97 7.46
N VAL A 153 -9.34 33.67 6.48
CA VAL A 153 -9.26 34.45 5.23
C VAL A 153 -10.58 34.42 4.46
N SER A 154 -11.18 33.24 4.32
CA SER A 154 -12.48 33.07 3.65
C SER A 154 -13.61 33.81 4.38
N GLY A 155 -13.62 33.77 5.71
CA GLY A 155 -14.58 34.52 6.53
C GLY A 155 -14.46 36.04 6.34
N LEU A 156 -13.24 36.59 6.29
CA LEU A 156 -12.97 37.98 6.03
C LEU A 156 -13.38 38.39 4.62
N GLN A 157 -13.09 37.55 3.62
CA GLN A 157 -13.49 37.80 2.23
C GLN A 157 -14.99 37.74 2.04
N ALA A 158 -15.69 36.80 2.71
CA ALA A 158 -17.14 36.70 2.68
C ALA A 158 -17.83 37.94 3.24
N GLN A 159 -17.29 38.54 4.29
CA GLN A 159 -17.78 39.79 4.86
C GLN A 159 -17.67 40.96 3.83
N GLY A 160 -16.52 41.05 3.14
CA GLY A 160 -16.33 42.03 2.06
C GLY A 160 -17.28 41.81 0.91
N GLY A 161 -17.50 40.58 0.48
CA GLY A 161 -18.48 40.21 -0.57
C GLY A 161 -19.90 40.54 -0.20
N ASN A 162 -20.32 40.31 1.03
CA ASN A 162 -21.64 40.64 1.55
C ASN A 162 -21.91 42.16 1.57
N LEU A 163 -20.90 42.94 1.96
CA LEU A 163 -21.00 44.42 1.95
C LEU A 163 -21.13 44.96 0.53
N VAL A 164 -20.31 44.47 -0.40
CA VAL A 164 -20.39 44.86 -1.82
C VAL A 164 -21.75 44.47 -2.45
N GLY A 165 -22.24 43.25 -2.11
CA GLY A 165 -23.57 42.79 -2.53
C GLY A 165 -24.69 43.67 -1.99
N ALA A 166 -24.65 44.04 -0.71
CA ALA A 166 -25.64 44.92 -0.11
C ALA A 166 -25.63 46.32 -0.75
N ILE A 167 -24.47 46.90 -1.00
CA ILE A 167 -24.34 48.20 -1.68
C ILE A 167 -24.89 48.14 -3.11
N LYS A 168 -24.61 47.09 -3.87
CA LYS A 168 -25.17 46.89 -5.21
C LYS A 168 -26.69 46.82 -5.21
N THR A 169 -27.25 46.04 -4.28
CA THR A 169 -28.70 45.91 -4.15
C THR A 169 -29.38 47.22 -3.77
N ILE A 170 -28.74 48.06 -2.96
CA ILE A 170 -29.22 49.41 -2.62
C ILE A 170 -29.14 50.33 -3.83
N ALA A 171 -28.04 50.28 -4.59
CA ALA A 171 -27.86 51.10 -5.80
C ALA A 171 -28.91 50.74 -6.87
N GLU A 172 -29.13 49.46 -7.14
CA GLU A 172 -30.16 48.99 -8.08
C GLU A 172 -31.60 49.38 -7.67
N LYS A 173 -31.90 49.43 -6.37
CA LYS A 173 -33.19 49.90 -5.87
C LYS A 173 -33.35 51.43 -5.89
N ALA A 174 -32.26 52.16 -5.94
CA ALA A 174 -32.27 53.60 -6.03
C ALA A 174 -32.41 54.10 -7.47
N GLU A 175 -32.10 53.26 -8.46
CA GLU A 175 -32.25 53.54 -9.90
C GLU A 175 -33.60 53.07 -10.49
N ALA A 176 -34.40 52.31 -9.73
CA ALA A 176 -35.74 51.84 -10.12
C ALA A 176 -36.86 52.69 -9.48
#